data_7e5970b908bac325bcf4e342a781f8aa
#
_entry.id   7e5970b908bac325bcf4e342a781f8aa
#
_cell.length_a   1.000
_cell.length_b   1.000
_cell.length_c   1.000
_cell.angle_alpha   90.00
_cell.angle_beta   90.00
_cell.angle_gamma   90.00
#
_symmetry.space_group_name_H-M   'P 1'
#
loop_
_entity.id
_entity.type
_entity.pdbx_description
1 polymer ?
#
loop_
_entity_poly.entity_id
_entity_poly.type
_entity_poly.pdbx_seq_one_letter_code
_entity_poly.pdbx_strand_id
1 'polypeptide(L)'
;ETDQTSIHLPYGEDEMPKAGLEGEPSRLVKPLRVKGAPIHLECKYMQSVQMPCWREGKENWVIFGEVVGIHVDPKIVKDGFVDVTIYKPVSRLGYMEYSATDEVFQMDRPD
;
A
#
# COMPACT_ATOMS: atom_id res chain seq x y z
N GLU A 1 12.21 -2.09 5.01
CA GLU A 1 11.97 -1.47 3.69
C GLU A 1 10.84 -0.43 3.74
N THR A 2 9.75 -0.69 4.47
CA THR A 2 8.62 0.23 4.59
C THR A 2 9.02 1.57 5.21
N ASP A 3 9.89 1.57 6.22
CA ASP A 3 10.35 2.80 6.87
C ASP A 3 11.16 3.69 5.94
N GLN A 4 11.91 3.10 5.00
CA GLN A 4 12.72 3.88 4.07
C GLN A 4 11.88 4.64 3.05
N THR A 5 10.70 4.14 2.72
CA THR A 5 9.77 4.85 1.83
C THR A 5 9.06 6.01 2.53
N SER A 6 9.19 6.13 3.86
CA SER A 6 8.65 7.24 4.63
C SER A 6 9.60 8.43 4.77
N ILE A 7 10.81 8.36 4.20
CA ILE A 7 11.76 9.46 4.21
C ILE A 7 11.24 10.59 3.33
N HIS A 8 11.33 11.82 3.83
CA HIS A 8 10.96 12.99 3.04
C HIS A 8 11.98 13.26 1.94
N LEU A 9 11.57 13.17 0.69
CA LEU A 9 12.38 13.48 -0.47
C LEU A 9 11.86 14.74 -1.17
N PRO A 10 12.73 15.47 -1.91
CA PRO A 10 12.27 16.55 -2.76
C PRO A 10 11.24 16.07 -3.79
N TYR A 11 10.35 16.98 -4.18
CA TYR A 11 9.36 16.69 -5.21
C TYR A 11 10.02 16.22 -6.50
N GLY A 12 9.49 15.15 -7.07
CA GLY A 12 10.00 14.58 -8.32
C GLY A 12 11.07 13.50 -8.14
N GLU A 13 11.57 13.26 -6.91
CA GLU A 13 12.49 12.14 -6.67
C GLU A 13 11.72 10.84 -6.45
N ASP A 14 12.21 9.77 -7.07
CA ASP A 14 11.66 8.42 -6.89
C ASP A 14 12.20 7.80 -5.60
N GLU A 15 11.31 7.39 -4.74
CA GLU A 15 11.65 6.79 -3.45
C GLU A 15 12.11 5.33 -3.58
N MET A 16 11.71 4.62 -4.63
CA MET A 16 12.02 3.20 -4.79
C MET A 16 13.51 2.89 -4.77
N PRO A 17 14.38 3.56 -5.57
CA PRO A 17 15.80 3.26 -5.55
C PRO A 17 16.46 3.53 -4.20
N LYS A 18 16.01 4.58 -3.50
CA LYS A 18 16.56 4.93 -2.19
C LYS A 18 16.16 3.94 -1.10
N ALA A 19 15.01 3.30 -1.24
CA ALA A 19 14.57 2.24 -0.34
C ALA A 19 15.15 0.86 -0.70
N GLY A 20 15.96 0.78 -1.76
CA GLY A 20 16.50 -0.48 -2.24
C GLY A 20 15.49 -1.35 -2.96
N LEU A 21 14.40 -0.75 -3.43
CA LEU A 21 13.33 -1.47 -4.11
C LEU A 21 13.49 -1.37 -5.62
N GLU A 22 13.07 -2.41 -6.33
CA GLU A 22 13.00 -2.43 -7.78
C GLU A 22 11.56 -2.30 -8.24
N GLY A 23 11.36 -1.55 -9.33
CA GLY A 23 10.08 -1.46 -9.99
C GLY A 23 9.98 -2.46 -11.13
N GLU A 24 8.78 -2.90 -11.44
CA GLU A 24 8.48 -3.67 -12.63
C GLU A 24 7.29 -3.06 -13.36
N PRO A 25 7.16 -3.28 -14.68
CA PRO A 25 6.08 -2.64 -15.45
C PRO A 25 4.70 -3.07 -14.95
N SER A 26 3.80 -2.08 -14.86
CA SER A 26 2.38 -2.32 -14.68
C SER A 26 1.74 -2.71 -16.02
N ARG A 27 0.54 -3.26 -15.99
CA ARG A 27 -0.16 -3.72 -17.20
C ARG A 27 -1.14 -2.69 -17.75
N LEU A 28 -1.82 -1.97 -16.88
CA LEU A 28 -2.92 -1.07 -17.25
C LEU A 28 -2.63 0.40 -16.95
N VAL A 29 -1.58 0.70 -16.20
CA VAL A 29 -1.20 2.06 -15.82
C VAL A 29 0.29 2.28 -16.06
N LYS A 30 0.70 3.55 -16.13
CA LYS A 30 2.10 3.92 -16.38
C LYS A 30 3.03 3.72 -15.19
N PRO A 31 2.63 4.05 -13.95
CA PRO A 31 3.51 3.89 -12.81
C PRO A 31 3.98 2.44 -12.65
N LEU A 32 5.22 2.28 -12.23
CA LEU A 32 5.77 0.96 -11.96
C LEU A 32 5.16 0.39 -10.69
N ARG A 33 5.09 -0.93 -10.60
CA ARG A 33 4.73 -1.62 -9.37
C ARG A 33 6.00 -2.14 -8.68
N VAL A 34 5.93 -2.32 -7.39
CA VAL A 34 7.09 -2.79 -6.59
C VAL A 34 7.30 -4.28 -6.84
N LYS A 35 8.46 -4.64 -7.40
CA LYS A 35 8.81 -6.02 -7.64
C LYS A 35 8.92 -6.79 -6.34
N GLY A 36 8.36 -7.97 -6.30
CA GLY A 36 8.41 -8.87 -5.14
C GLY A 36 7.32 -8.68 -4.11
N ALA A 37 6.48 -7.65 -4.23
CA ALA A 37 5.31 -7.52 -3.37
C ALA A 37 4.28 -8.61 -3.70
N PRO A 38 3.63 -9.21 -2.70
CA PRO A 38 2.69 -10.30 -2.96
C PRO A 38 1.37 -9.85 -3.57
N ILE A 39 0.99 -8.59 -3.38
CA ILE A 39 -0.22 -8.00 -3.95
C ILE A 39 0.11 -6.64 -4.53
N HIS A 40 -0.44 -6.37 -5.73
CA HIS A 40 -0.37 -5.05 -6.35
C HIS A 40 -1.75 -4.62 -6.79
N LEU A 41 -2.07 -3.35 -6.57
CA LEU A 41 -3.27 -2.72 -7.09
C LEU A 41 -2.85 -1.68 -8.11
N GLU A 42 -3.31 -1.82 -9.35
CA GLU A 42 -3.11 -0.79 -10.39
C GLU A 42 -4.29 0.16 -10.34
N CYS A 43 -4.01 1.43 -10.13
CA CYS A 43 -5.03 2.43 -9.90
C CYS A 43 -4.90 3.60 -10.88
N LYS A 44 -6.04 4.15 -11.27
CA LYS A 44 -6.13 5.42 -12.00
C LYS A 44 -6.56 6.52 -11.04
N TYR A 45 -5.92 7.67 -11.15
CA TYR A 45 -6.28 8.84 -10.38
C TYR A 45 -7.76 9.23 -10.61
N MET A 46 -8.46 9.51 -9.53
CA MET A 46 -9.85 9.99 -9.57
C MET A 46 -9.93 11.44 -9.14
N GLN A 47 -9.57 11.73 -7.91
CA GLN A 47 -9.67 13.08 -7.34
C GLN A 47 -8.79 13.22 -6.11
N SER A 48 -8.53 14.47 -5.75
CA SER A 48 -7.86 14.82 -4.51
C SER A 48 -8.74 15.75 -3.70
N VAL A 49 -8.76 15.57 -2.38
CA VAL A 49 -9.51 16.41 -1.46
C VAL A 49 -8.54 16.96 -0.42
N GLN A 50 -8.47 18.29 -0.32
CA GLN A 50 -7.65 18.92 0.70
C GLN A 50 -8.36 18.85 2.05
N MET A 51 -7.64 18.43 3.06
CA MET A 51 -8.15 18.31 4.43
C MET A 51 -7.50 19.35 5.34
N PRO A 52 -8.16 19.72 6.45
CA PRO A 52 -7.54 20.60 7.42
C PRO A 52 -6.22 20.04 7.95
N CYS A 53 -5.26 20.93 8.14
CA CYS A 53 -3.98 20.57 8.75
C CYS A 53 -3.74 21.46 9.96
N TRP A 54 -3.42 20.85 11.12
CA TRP A 54 -3.15 21.59 12.34
C TRP A 54 -1.81 22.32 12.31
N ARG A 55 -0.91 21.92 11.41
CA ARG A 55 0.39 22.58 11.23
C ARG A 55 0.25 23.75 10.27
N GLU A 56 0.60 24.93 10.74
CA GLU A 56 0.59 26.11 9.89
C GLU A 56 1.57 25.97 8.72
N GLY A 57 1.15 26.37 7.53
CA GLY A 57 1.95 26.28 6.31
C GLY A 57 2.09 24.88 5.72
N LYS A 58 1.38 23.89 6.24
CA LYS A 58 1.36 22.51 5.72
C LYS A 58 -0.02 22.16 5.16
N GLU A 59 -0.03 21.21 4.25
CA GLU A 59 -1.25 20.74 3.60
C GLU A 59 -1.42 19.24 3.80
N ASN A 60 -2.66 18.82 4.02
CA ASN A 60 -3.05 17.42 4.04
C ASN A 60 -3.98 17.15 2.87
N TRP A 61 -3.72 16.10 2.11
CA TRP A 61 -4.53 15.72 0.97
C TRP A 61 -4.94 14.27 1.07
N VAL A 62 -6.19 13.98 0.70
CA VAL A 62 -6.67 12.62 0.47
C VAL A 62 -6.74 12.42 -1.05
N ILE A 63 -6.02 11.43 -1.54
CA ILE A 63 -5.97 11.13 -2.97
C ILE A 63 -6.75 9.84 -3.21
N PHE A 64 -7.70 9.90 -4.13
CA PHE A 64 -8.54 8.76 -4.50
C PHE A 64 -8.09 8.18 -5.82
N GLY A 65 -8.00 6.87 -5.87
CA GLY A 65 -7.70 6.13 -7.08
C GLY A 65 -8.73 5.03 -7.31
N GLU A 66 -9.07 4.81 -8.57
CA GLU A 66 -9.91 3.68 -8.97
C GLU A 66 -9.02 2.49 -9.26
N VAL A 67 -9.29 1.36 -8.62
CA VAL A 67 -8.57 0.11 -8.88
C VAL A 67 -9.02 -0.44 -10.23
N VAL A 68 -8.09 -0.55 -11.16
CA VAL A 68 -8.36 -1.08 -12.51
C VAL A 68 -7.69 -2.43 -12.76
N GLY A 69 -6.78 -2.83 -11.91
CA GLY A 69 -6.12 -4.15 -12.02
C GLY A 69 -5.60 -4.60 -10.66
N ILE A 70 -5.63 -5.90 -10.44
CA ILE A 70 -5.15 -6.53 -9.20
C ILE A 70 -4.22 -7.67 -9.56
N HIS A 71 -3.05 -7.69 -8.95
CA HIS A 71 -2.08 -8.78 -9.10
C HIS A 71 -1.91 -9.47 -7.75
N VAL A 72 -2.06 -10.77 -7.72
CA VAL A 72 -1.92 -11.57 -6.50
C VAL A 72 -0.97 -12.72 -6.76
N ASP A 73 0.04 -12.87 -5.89
CA ASP A 73 0.95 -14.01 -5.96
C ASP A 73 0.17 -15.31 -5.60
N PRO A 74 0.18 -16.34 -6.47
CA PRO A 74 -0.52 -17.58 -6.17
C PRO A 74 -0.10 -18.23 -4.84
N LYS A 75 1.10 -17.96 -4.35
CA LYS A 75 1.61 -18.53 -3.10
C LYS A 75 0.80 -18.11 -1.87
N ILE A 76 0.10 -16.98 -1.92
CA ILE A 76 -0.70 -16.50 -0.81
C ILE A 76 -2.19 -16.79 -0.96
N VAL A 77 -2.57 -17.53 -2.01
CA VAL A 77 -3.96 -17.90 -2.28
C VAL A 77 -4.19 -19.34 -1.81
N LYS A 78 -5.24 -19.53 -1.02
CA LYS A 78 -5.67 -20.85 -0.55
C LYS A 78 -7.18 -20.96 -0.72
N ASP A 79 -7.64 -22.01 -1.37
CA ASP A 79 -9.06 -22.28 -1.63
C ASP A 79 -9.78 -21.08 -2.31
N GLY A 80 -9.09 -20.39 -3.22
CA GLY A 80 -9.64 -19.26 -3.95
C GLY A 80 -9.64 -17.93 -3.20
N PHE A 81 -9.09 -17.89 -1.98
CA PHE A 81 -9.02 -16.69 -1.16
C PHE A 81 -7.59 -16.33 -0.79
N VAL A 82 -7.33 -15.04 -0.60
CA VAL A 82 -6.04 -14.59 -0.06
C VAL A 82 -5.96 -15.03 1.40
N ASP A 83 -4.92 -15.79 1.72
CA ASP A 83 -4.67 -16.23 3.08
C ASP A 83 -3.76 -15.22 3.79
N VAL A 84 -4.34 -14.42 4.69
CA VAL A 84 -3.60 -13.38 5.41
C VAL A 84 -2.58 -13.96 6.39
N THR A 85 -2.72 -15.21 6.80
CA THR A 85 -1.72 -15.86 7.67
C THR A 85 -0.44 -16.22 6.92
N ILE A 86 -0.51 -16.38 5.60
CA ILE A 86 0.65 -16.56 4.72
C ILE A 86 1.21 -15.20 4.33
N TYR A 87 0.35 -14.29 3.92
CA TYR A 87 0.69 -12.96 3.45
C TYR A 87 1.24 -12.07 4.57
N LYS A 88 0.67 -12.15 5.77
CA LYS A 88 1.09 -11.42 6.98
C LYS A 88 1.24 -9.92 6.75
N PRO A 89 0.14 -9.22 6.42
CA PRO A 89 0.22 -7.78 6.20
C PRO A 89 0.69 -7.06 7.47
N VAL A 90 1.47 -6.00 7.24
CA VAL A 90 1.99 -5.17 8.33
C VAL A 90 1.09 -3.96 8.50
N SER A 91 0.68 -3.70 9.74
CA SER A 91 -0.10 -2.54 10.10
C SER A 91 0.76 -1.56 10.89
N ARG A 92 0.62 -0.27 10.59
CA ARG A 92 1.23 0.78 11.40
C ARG A 92 0.35 1.07 12.61
N LEU A 93 0.97 1.09 13.78
CA LEU A 93 0.33 1.44 15.05
C LEU A 93 0.74 2.86 15.46
N GLY A 94 0.62 3.18 16.75
CA GLY A 94 1.05 4.47 17.25
C GLY A 94 2.57 4.61 17.30
N TYR A 95 3.04 5.84 17.22
CA TYR A 95 4.47 6.19 17.27
C TYR A 95 5.29 5.47 16.19
N MET A 96 6.22 4.61 16.58
CA MET A 96 7.07 3.83 15.67
C MET A 96 6.73 2.35 15.68
N GLU A 97 5.56 2.00 16.19
CA GLU A 97 5.16 0.61 16.33
C GLU A 97 4.46 0.10 15.08
N TYR A 98 4.70 -1.16 14.78
CA TYR A 98 4.09 -1.91 13.68
C TYR A 98 3.66 -3.27 14.18
N SER A 99 2.70 -3.87 13.52
CA SER A 99 2.23 -5.23 13.82
C SER A 99 2.11 -6.02 12.53
N ALA A 100 2.53 -7.28 12.56
CA ALA A 100 2.28 -8.21 11.48
C ALA A 100 1.11 -9.12 11.88
N THR A 101 0.26 -9.47 10.93
CA THR A 101 -0.88 -10.35 11.19
C THR A 101 -0.42 -11.79 11.33
N ASP A 102 -0.50 -12.35 12.53
CA ASP A 102 -0.18 -13.76 12.82
C ASP A 102 -1.44 -14.61 13.00
N GLU A 103 -2.47 -14.03 13.58
CA GLU A 103 -3.73 -14.72 13.87
C GLU A 103 -4.91 -13.97 13.25
N VAL A 104 -5.89 -14.73 12.78
CA VAL A 104 -7.13 -14.18 12.26
C VAL A 104 -8.32 -14.88 12.92
N PHE A 105 -9.40 -14.15 13.08
CA PHE A 105 -10.66 -14.69 13.58
C PHE A 105 -11.82 -14.10 12.79
N GLN A 106 -12.94 -14.79 12.82
CA GLN A 106 -14.14 -14.36 12.11
C GLN A 106 -15.20 -13.88 13.08
N MET A 107 -15.92 -12.86 12.66
CA MET A 107 -17.11 -12.38 13.37
C MET A 107 -18.27 -12.32 12.39
N ASP A 108 -19.39 -12.91 12.79
CA ASP A 108 -20.60 -12.86 11.96
C ASP A 108 -21.14 -11.44 11.92
N ARG A 109 -21.58 -11.02 10.74
CA ARG A 109 -22.25 -9.73 10.59
C ARG A 109 -23.68 -9.86 11.10
N PRO A 110 -24.15 -8.93 11.95
CA PRO A 110 -25.57 -8.86 12.26
C PRO A 110 -26.34 -8.47 11.00
N ASP A 111 -27.47 -9.11 10.81
CA ASP A 111 -28.38 -8.81 9.68
C ASP A 111 -29.13 -7.50 9.87
#